data_b304ce9f8ffb4475bcfd7aa83a437bf7
#
_entry.id   b304ce9f8ffb4475bcfd7aa83a437bf7
#
_cell.length_a   1.000
_cell.length_b   1.000
_cell.length_c   1.000
_cell.angle_alpha   90.00
_cell.angle_beta   90.00
_cell.angle_gamma   90.00
#
_symmetry.space_group_name_H-M   'P 1'
#
loop_
_entity.id
_entity.type
_entity.pdbx_description
1 polymer ?
#
loop_
_entity_poly.entity_id
_entity_poly.type
_entity_poly.pdbx_seq_one_letter_code
_entity_poly.pdbx_strand_id
1 'polypeptide(L)'
;MSVFTAFIKKEFLGLFRSGKAVILLLISVLFGIMNPAIAKLTPWMMESMADSMAETGLVVTAVEVDAMTSWTQFYKNAPMALIVFLLMFAGILTSEYQSGTLIGMVTKGISRWKILAAKKIMVLIVWTVFFWLMYGITFGYNQYFWDQSKIEHPLFAAGCFYILGVWLVSLIFLS
;
A
#
# COMPACT_ATOMS: atom_id res chain seq x y z
N MET A 1 -3.44 13.09 29.14
CA MET A 1 -3.08 12.31 27.95
C MET A 1 -2.25 11.11 28.40
N SER A 2 -2.61 9.90 27.98
CA SER A 2 -1.79 8.73 28.32
C SER A 2 -0.42 8.84 27.64
N VAL A 3 0.62 8.32 28.28
CA VAL A 3 2.00 8.29 27.74
C VAL A 3 2.01 7.63 26.34
N PHE A 4 1.13 6.66 26.13
CA PHE A 4 0.94 5.96 24.86
C PHE A 4 0.45 6.89 23.73
N THR A 5 -0.54 7.73 24.01
CA THR A 5 -1.09 8.68 23.02
C THR A 5 -0.07 9.76 22.64
N ALA A 6 0.70 10.24 23.61
CA ALA A 6 1.77 11.20 23.36
C ALA A 6 2.88 10.60 22.48
N PHE A 7 3.19 9.31 22.69
CA PHE A 7 4.18 8.59 21.90
C PHE A 7 3.73 8.41 20.45
N ILE A 8 2.49 7.96 20.21
CA ILE A 8 1.94 7.83 18.84
C ILE A 8 1.95 9.19 18.12
N LYS A 9 1.55 10.28 18.81
CA LYS A 9 1.59 11.62 18.23
C LYS A 9 2.99 12.05 17.82
N LYS A 10 4.00 11.76 18.65
CA LYS A 10 5.42 12.03 18.35
C LYS A 10 5.87 11.29 17.09
N GLU A 11 5.54 10.00 16.97
CA GLU A 11 5.91 9.16 15.83
C GLU A 11 5.25 9.67 14.53
N PHE A 12 3.97 10.07 14.61
CA PHE A 12 3.24 10.63 13.48
C PHE A 12 3.87 11.96 13.00
N LEU A 13 4.19 12.85 13.93
CA LEU A 13 4.90 14.10 13.61
C LEU A 13 6.30 13.86 13.03
N GLY A 14 7.00 12.85 13.53
CA GLY A 14 8.29 12.42 13.00
C GLY A 14 8.22 11.97 11.54
N LEU A 15 7.15 11.27 11.16
CA LEU A 15 6.91 10.83 9.78
C LEU A 15 6.79 12.02 8.81
N PHE A 16 6.05 13.06 9.19
CA PHE A 16 5.92 14.27 8.38
C PHE A 16 7.23 15.07 8.34
N ARG A 17 7.90 15.20 9.47
CA ARG A 17 9.14 15.98 9.58
C ARG A 17 10.32 15.33 8.85
N SER A 18 10.34 14.01 8.73
CA SER A 18 11.38 13.26 8.01
C SER A 18 11.19 13.21 6.49
N GLY A 19 10.14 13.81 5.95
CA GLY A 19 9.81 13.74 4.52
C GLY A 19 9.23 12.38 4.05
N LYS A 20 9.16 11.38 4.93
CA LYS A 20 8.65 10.04 4.59
C LYS A 20 7.19 10.07 4.16
N ALA A 21 6.38 10.97 4.73
CA ALA A 21 5.00 11.17 4.34
C ALA A 21 4.85 11.62 2.88
N VAL A 22 5.74 12.49 2.41
CA VAL A 22 5.75 12.98 1.02
C VAL A 22 6.15 11.85 0.07
N ILE A 23 7.16 11.06 0.42
CA ILE A 23 7.59 9.90 -0.38
C ILE A 23 6.46 8.88 -0.47
N LEU A 24 5.78 8.58 0.64
CA LEU A 24 4.61 7.68 0.65
C LEU A 24 3.48 8.19 -0.23
N LEU A 25 3.21 9.50 -0.18
CA LEU A 25 2.19 10.11 -1.03
C LEU A 25 2.56 9.96 -2.51
N LEU A 26 3.80 10.25 -2.89
CA LEU A 26 4.27 10.08 -4.27
C LEU A 26 4.18 8.63 -4.73
N ILE A 27 4.57 7.67 -3.90
CA ILE A 27 4.46 6.24 -4.21
C ILE A 27 2.99 5.83 -4.36
N SER A 28 2.09 6.30 -3.48
CA SER A 28 0.65 5.98 -3.58
C SER A 28 0.02 6.53 -4.85
N VAL A 29 0.40 7.75 -5.26
CA VAL A 29 -0.04 8.34 -6.53
C VAL A 29 0.48 7.51 -7.71
N LEU A 30 1.76 7.16 -7.69
CA LEU A 30 2.39 6.36 -8.74
C LEU A 30 1.69 5.00 -8.91
N PHE A 31 1.55 4.22 -7.84
CA PHE A 31 0.87 2.93 -7.90
C PHE A 31 -0.62 3.08 -8.23
N GLY A 32 -1.29 4.11 -7.72
CA GLY A 32 -2.70 4.38 -7.99
C GLY A 32 -2.98 4.66 -9.47
N ILE A 33 -2.10 5.40 -10.15
CA ILE A 33 -2.22 5.72 -11.58
C ILE A 33 -1.72 4.55 -12.45
N MET A 34 -0.66 3.87 -12.04
CA MET A 34 -0.02 2.81 -12.81
C MET A 34 -1.01 1.67 -13.14
N ASN A 35 -1.87 1.27 -12.22
CA ASN A 35 -2.79 0.16 -12.41
C ASN A 35 -3.79 0.39 -13.56
N PRO A 36 -4.58 1.48 -13.57
CA PRO A 36 -5.47 1.76 -14.70
C PRO A 36 -4.71 2.11 -15.99
N ALA A 37 -3.52 2.73 -15.88
CA ALA A 37 -2.70 3.02 -17.06
C ALA A 37 -2.22 1.74 -17.75
N ILE A 38 -1.69 0.76 -17.01
CA ILE A 38 -1.28 -0.54 -17.55
C ILE A 38 -2.48 -1.25 -18.17
N ALA A 39 -3.64 -1.28 -17.48
CA ALA A 39 -4.83 -1.90 -18.02
C ALA A 39 -5.21 -1.29 -19.37
N LYS A 40 -5.23 0.04 -19.48
CA LYS A 40 -5.58 0.75 -20.71
C LYS A 40 -4.55 0.59 -21.83
N LEU A 41 -3.27 0.46 -21.52
CA LEU A 41 -2.20 0.27 -22.49
C LEU A 41 -2.09 -1.17 -22.98
N THR A 42 -2.63 -2.14 -22.26
CA THR A 42 -2.53 -3.58 -22.60
C THR A 42 -3.03 -3.89 -24.00
N PRO A 43 -4.21 -3.43 -24.50
CA PRO A 43 -4.66 -3.71 -25.85
C PRO A 43 -3.69 -3.17 -26.89
N TRP A 44 -3.24 -1.93 -26.76
CA TRP A 44 -2.29 -1.31 -27.67
C TRP A 44 -0.94 -2.06 -27.71
N MET A 45 -0.44 -2.51 -26.55
CA MET A 45 0.78 -3.32 -26.48
C MET A 45 0.60 -4.67 -27.19
N MET A 46 -0.54 -5.32 -26.99
CA MET A 46 -0.85 -6.59 -27.66
C MET A 46 -0.97 -6.41 -29.17
N GLU A 47 -1.64 -5.36 -29.63
CA GLU A 47 -1.78 -5.05 -31.04
C GLU A 47 -0.43 -4.74 -31.69
N SER A 48 0.44 -3.98 -31.03
CA SER A 48 1.80 -3.70 -31.53
C SER A 48 2.71 -4.92 -31.59
N MET A 49 2.42 -5.98 -30.82
CA MET A 49 3.15 -7.25 -30.82
C MET A 49 2.47 -8.33 -31.67
N ALA A 50 1.26 -8.05 -32.21
CA ALA A 50 0.45 -9.03 -32.94
C ALA A 50 1.21 -9.66 -34.15
N ASP A 51 1.93 -8.83 -34.89
CA ASP A 51 2.68 -9.26 -36.05
C ASP A 51 3.81 -10.23 -35.66
N SER A 52 4.55 -9.92 -34.60
CA SER A 52 5.61 -10.79 -34.07
C SER A 52 5.08 -12.08 -33.45
N MET A 53 3.88 -12.05 -32.86
CA MET A 53 3.21 -13.21 -32.28
C MET A 53 2.61 -14.11 -33.37
N ALA A 54 2.11 -13.54 -34.49
CA ALA A 54 1.61 -14.28 -35.62
C ALA A 54 2.69 -15.14 -36.29
N GLU A 55 3.92 -14.65 -36.35
CA GLU A 55 5.07 -15.41 -36.85
C GLU A 55 5.39 -16.66 -35.99
N THR A 56 5.02 -16.65 -34.71
CA THR A 56 5.18 -17.79 -33.79
C THR A 56 3.96 -18.71 -33.71
N GLY A 57 2.91 -18.46 -34.52
CA GLY A 57 1.68 -19.26 -34.54
C GLY A 57 0.70 -18.97 -33.41
N LEU A 58 0.94 -17.91 -32.64
CA LEU A 58 0.05 -17.49 -31.57
C LEU A 58 -0.99 -16.49 -32.12
N VAL A 59 -2.27 -16.84 -31.99
CA VAL A 59 -3.39 -15.94 -32.35
C VAL A 59 -3.66 -15.04 -31.19
N VAL A 60 -3.42 -13.74 -31.35
CA VAL A 60 -3.81 -12.72 -30.37
C VAL A 60 -5.29 -12.48 -30.46
N THR A 61 -6.06 -12.97 -29.50
CA THR A 61 -7.46 -12.63 -29.34
C THR A 61 -7.55 -11.21 -28.77
N ALA A 62 -8.43 -10.37 -29.35
CA ALA A 62 -8.67 -9.02 -28.81
C ALA A 62 -9.08 -9.11 -27.33
N VAL A 63 -8.27 -8.51 -26.45
CA VAL A 63 -8.54 -8.46 -25.01
C VAL A 63 -9.43 -7.23 -24.76
N GLU A 64 -10.70 -7.47 -24.46
CA GLU A 64 -11.54 -6.41 -23.92
C GLU A 64 -11.06 -6.05 -22.52
N VAL A 65 -10.64 -4.80 -22.36
CA VAL A 65 -10.17 -4.27 -21.08
C VAL A 65 -11.29 -3.48 -20.45
N ASP A 66 -11.70 -3.93 -19.28
CA ASP A 66 -12.73 -3.30 -18.46
C ASP A 66 -12.17 -2.82 -17.11
N ALA A 67 -13.03 -2.21 -16.30
CA ALA A 67 -12.68 -1.78 -14.96
C ALA A 67 -12.17 -2.95 -14.10
N MET A 68 -12.65 -4.17 -14.31
CA MET A 68 -12.24 -5.36 -13.55
C MET A 68 -10.79 -5.74 -13.84
N THR A 69 -10.32 -5.53 -15.08
CA THR A 69 -8.90 -5.74 -15.45
C THR A 69 -7.99 -4.81 -14.67
N SER A 70 -8.35 -3.52 -14.56
CA SER A 70 -7.60 -2.54 -13.75
C SER A 70 -7.57 -2.92 -12.27
N TRP A 71 -8.70 -3.36 -11.70
CA TRP A 71 -8.76 -3.80 -10.31
C TRP A 71 -7.98 -5.09 -10.05
N THR A 72 -8.01 -6.02 -11.01
CA THR A 72 -7.17 -7.23 -10.93
C THR A 72 -5.70 -6.85 -10.87
N GLN A 73 -5.27 -5.88 -11.68
CA GLN A 73 -3.91 -5.37 -11.66
C GLN A 73 -3.57 -4.68 -10.33
N PHE A 74 -4.51 -3.91 -9.76
CA PHE A 74 -4.36 -3.28 -8.45
C PHE A 74 -4.07 -4.32 -7.36
N TYR A 75 -4.89 -5.36 -7.25
CA TYR A 75 -4.70 -6.40 -6.22
C TYR A 75 -3.47 -7.28 -6.45
N LYS A 76 -3.05 -7.49 -7.71
CA LYS A 76 -1.77 -8.15 -8.03
C LYS A 76 -0.57 -7.32 -7.57
N ASN A 77 -0.65 -6.00 -7.67
CA ASN A 77 0.43 -5.09 -7.29
C ASN A 77 0.41 -4.68 -5.82
N ALA A 78 -0.69 -4.89 -5.09
CA ALA A 78 -0.82 -4.54 -3.68
C ALA A 78 0.24 -5.20 -2.78
N PRO A 79 0.61 -6.49 -2.95
CA PRO A 79 1.71 -7.10 -2.19
C PRO A 79 3.06 -6.44 -2.47
N MET A 80 3.32 -6.02 -3.72
CA MET A 80 4.55 -5.31 -4.08
C MET A 80 4.62 -3.93 -3.40
N ALA A 81 3.51 -3.20 -3.40
CA ALA A 81 3.39 -1.94 -2.67
C ALA A 81 3.62 -2.14 -1.16
N LEU A 82 3.14 -3.24 -0.57
CA LEU A 82 3.38 -3.60 0.82
C LEU A 82 4.88 -3.85 1.08
N ILE A 83 5.58 -4.55 0.20
CA ILE A 83 7.03 -4.78 0.33
C ILE A 83 7.79 -3.46 0.31
N VAL A 84 7.50 -2.58 -0.65
CA VAL A 84 8.13 -1.25 -0.74
C VAL A 84 7.87 -0.43 0.53
N PHE A 85 6.64 -0.46 1.02
CA PHE A 85 6.28 0.18 2.29
C PHE A 85 7.07 -0.38 3.47
N LEU A 86 7.17 -1.71 3.61
CA LEU A 86 7.91 -2.36 4.69
C LEU A 86 9.40 -2.04 4.65
N LEU A 87 10.02 -2.02 3.46
CA LEU A 87 11.42 -1.63 3.29
C LEU A 87 11.67 -0.18 3.75
N MET A 88 10.75 0.72 3.43
CA MET A 88 10.83 2.12 3.86
C MET A 88 10.74 2.27 5.38
N PHE A 89 9.96 1.41 6.04
CA PHE A 89 9.78 1.42 7.50
C PHE A 89 10.78 0.54 8.26
N ALA A 90 11.46 -0.40 7.61
CA ALA A 90 12.43 -1.30 8.25
C ALA A 90 13.55 -0.55 8.98
N GLY A 91 14.02 0.56 8.40
CA GLY A 91 15.07 1.37 9.00
C GLY A 91 14.66 2.19 10.23
N ILE A 92 13.37 2.31 10.55
CA ILE A 92 12.91 3.15 11.68
C ILE A 92 13.36 2.54 13.02
N LEU A 93 13.20 1.23 13.19
CA LEU A 93 13.64 0.53 14.42
C LEU A 93 15.15 0.53 14.55
N THR A 94 15.87 0.31 13.46
CA THR A 94 17.33 0.28 13.44
C THR A 94 17.94 1.63 13.78
N SER A 95 17.40 2.72 13.24
CA SER A 95 17.91 4.07 13.50
C SER A 95 17.71 4.51 14.96
N GLU A 96 16.62 4.08 15.61
CA GLU A 96 16.39 4.39 17.02
C GLU A 96 17.23 3.53 17.97
N TYR A 97 17.50 2.29 17.58
CA TYR A 97 18.43 1.45 18.31
C TYR A 97 19.84 2.06 18.28
N GLN A 98 20.30 2.49 17.13
CA GLN A 98 21.60 3.14 16.96
C GLN A 98 21.71 4.50 17.65
N SER A 99 20.62 5.28 17.69
CA SER A 99 20.57 6.58 18.38
C SER A 99 20.43 6.49 19.90
N GLY A 100 20.30 5.30 20.47
CA GLY A 100 20.18 5.07 21.92
C GLY A 100 18.87 5.58 22.53
N THR A 101 17.93 6.08 21.72
CA THR A 101 16.65 6.62 22.20
C THR A 101 15.77 5.56 22.86
N LEU A 102 15.89 4.30 22.43
CA LEU A 102 15.20 3.16 23.05
C LEU A 102 15.68 2.93 24.50
N ILE A 103 16.99 3.09 24.76
CA ILE A 103 17.57 2.93 26.10
C ILE A 103 17.00 4.00 27.03
N GLY A 104 16.94 5.26 26.59
CA GLY A 104 16.37 6.36 27.36
C GLY A 104 14.88 6.23 27.68
N MET A 105 14.11 5.50 26.86
CA MET A 105 12.68 5.24 27.14
C MET A 105 12.50 4.11 28.16
N VAL A 106 13.32 3.07 28.09
CA VAL A 106 13.31 1.95 29.04
C VAL A 106 13.76 2.40 30.44
N THR A 107 14.76 3.28 30.53
CA THR A 107 15.21 3.84 31.80
C THR A 107 14.16 4.73 32.48
N LYS A 108 13.21 5.29 31.71
CA LYS A 108 12.06 6.04 32.23
C LYS A 108 10.88 5.13 32.66
N GLY A 109 11.09 3.81 32.74
CA GLY A 109 10.09 2.86 33.23
C GLY A 109 9.02 2.45 32.21
N ILE A 110 9.18 2.78 30.93
CA ILE A 110 8.24 2.35 29.88
C ILE A 110 8.62 0.91 29.48
N SER A 111 7.69 -0.04 29.60
CA SER A 111 7.95 -1.42 29.19
C SER A 111 8.24 -1.51 27.67
N ARG A 112 9.24 -2.31 27.30
CA ARG A 112 9.66 -2.52 25.91
C ARG A 112 8.50 -2.94 25.00
N TRP A 113 7.60 -3.76 25.54
CA TRP A 113 6.40 -4.21 24.84
C TRP A 113 5.47 -3.06 24.43
N LYS A 114 5.24 -2.08 25.30
CA LYS A 114 4.41 -0.91 25.01
C LYS A 114 5.00 -0.05 23.88
N ILE A 115 6.32 0.07 23.83
CA ILE A 115 7.03 0.81 22.79
C ILE A 115 6.87 0.08 21.45
N LEU A 116 7.09 -1.22 21.43
CA LEU A 116 6.97 -2.05 20.22
C LEU A 116 5.54 -2.05 19.69
N ALA A 117 4.55 -2.24 20.56
CA ALA A 117 3.14 -2.23 20.20
C ALA A 117 2.71 -0.88 19.61
N ALA A 118 3.13 0.25 20.22
CA ALA A 118 2.80 1.58 19.71
C ALA A 118 3.37 1.84 18.33
N LYS A 119 4.62 1.42 18.06
CA LYS A 119 5.25 1.53 16.75
C LYS A 119 4.53 0.69 15.71
N LYS A 120 4.20 -0.53 16.04
CA LYS A 120 3.49 -1.44 15.15
C LYS A 120 2.11 -0.89 14.77
N ILE A 121 1.36 -0.42 15.75
CA ILE A 121 0.05 0.21 15.51
C ILE A 121 0.20 1.43 14.60
N MET A 122 1.20 2.28 14.83
CA MET A 122 1.48 3.42 13.98
C MET A 122 1.75 3.01 12.53
N VAL A 123 2.62 2.02 12.30
CA VAL A 123 2.95 1.50 10.96
C VAL A 123 1.70 0.93 10.28
N LEU A 124 0.85 0.20 11.00
CA LEU A 124 -0.40 -0.34 10.47
C LEU A 124 -1.40 0.76 10.08
N ILE A 125 -1.53 1.81 10.89
CA ILE A 125 -2.38 2.96 10.56
C ILE A 125 -1.88 3.65 9.30
N VAL A 126 -0.56 3.90 9.21
CA VAL A 126 0.04 4.53 8.03
C VAL A 126 -0.15 3.66 6.79
N TRP A 127 0.00 2.33 6.91
CA TRP A 127 -0.29 1.39 5.82
C TRP A 127 -1.75 1.47 5.37
N THR A 128 -2.68 1.50 6.31
CA THR A 128 -4.11 1.61 6.00
C THR A 128 -4.41 2.89 5.22
N VAL A 129 -3.89 4.03 5.67
CA VAL A 129 -4.05 5.31 4.95
C VAL A 129 -3.42 5.25 3.56
N PHE A 130 -2.21 4.70 3.44
CA PHE A 130 -1.49 4.53 2.18
C PHE A 130 -2.28 3.66 1.18
N PHE A 131 -2.81 2.53 1.64
CA PHE A 131 -3.61 1.63 0.82
C PHE A 131 -4.91 2.30 0.32
N TRP A 132 -5.65 2.96 1.22
CA TRP A 132 -6.88 3.65 0.84
C TRP A 132 -6.63 4.85 -0.08
N LEU A 133 -5.48 5.49 0.02
CA LEU A 133 -5.07 6.53 -0.90
C LEU A 133 -4.83 5.96 -2.31
N MET A 134 -4.07 4.87 -2.43
CA MET A 134 -3.89 4.16 -3.71
C MET A 134 -5.24 3.70 -4.28
N TYR A 135 -6.10 3.11 -3.43
CA TYR A 135 -7.43 2.65 -3.82
C TYR A 135 -8.28 3.81 -4.37
N GLY A 136 -8.34 4.93 -3.65
CA GLY A 136 -9.10 6.12 -4.05
C GLY A 136 -8.64 6.72 -5.38
N ILE A 137 -7.33 6.74 -5.64
CA ILE A 137 -6.77 7.21 -6.91
C ILE A 137 -7.17 6.26 -8.05
N THR A 138 -6.97 4.96 -7.85
CA THR A 138 -7.38 3.94 -8.85
C THR A 138 -8.88 3.99 -9.11
N PHE A 139 -9.69 4.16 -8.06
CA PHE A 139 -11.15 4.30 -8.17
C PHE A 139 -11.53 5.51 -9.02
N GLY A 140 -10.94 6.68 -8.74
CA GLY A 140 -11.20 7.91 -9.51
C GLY A 140 -10.85 7.79 -10.99
N TYR A 141 -9.70 7.16 -11.31
CA TYR A 141 -9.31 6.90 -12.70
C TYR A 141 -10.23 5.90 -13.38
N ASN A 142 -10.61 4.82 -12.69
CA ASN A 142 -11.51 3.82 -13.25
C ASN A 142 -12.91 4.40 -13.49
N GLN A 143 -13.41 5.26 -12.60
CA GLN A 143 -14.68 5.95 -12.78
C GLN A 143 -14.68 6.87 -14.01
N TYR A 144 -13.54 7.45 -14.33
CA TYR A 144 -13.39 8.30 -15.51
C TYR A 144 -13.34 7.51 -16.82
N PHE A 145 -12.73 6.30 -16.83
CA PHE A 145 -12.52 5.51 -18.05
C PHE A 145 -13.57 4.45 -18.29
N TRP A 146 -14.17 3.89 -17.24
CA TRP A 146 -15.12 2.77 -17.30
C TRP A 146 -16.27 2.98 -16.31
N ASP A 147 -17.46 2.43 -16.65
CA ASP A 147 -18.55 2.33 -15.69
C ASP A 147 -18.31 1.14 -14.76
N GLN A 148 -18.09 1.45 -13.48
CA GLN A 148 -17.82 0.44 -12.44
C GLN A 148 -18.94 0.30 -11.41
N SER A 149 -20.11 0.89 -11.64
CA SER A 149 -21.24 0.92 -10.69
C SER A 149 -21.66 -0.46 -10.18
N LYS A 150 -21.55 -1.49 -11.02
CA LYS A 150 -21.92 -2.87 -10.67
C LYS A 150 -20.91 -3.61 -9.78
N ILE A 151 -19.66 -3.18 -9.78
CA ILE A 151 -18.55 -3.88 -9.09
C ILE A 151 -18.00 -3.09 -7.89
N GLU A 152 -18.51 -1.91 -7.65
CA GLU A 152 -18.04 -1.00 -6.61
C GLU A 152 -18.12 -1.63 -5.20
N HIS A 153 -19.26 -2.18 -4.82
CA HIS A 153 -19.47 -2.79 -3.51
C HIS A 153 -18.55 -3.99 -3.23
N PRO A 154 -18.43 -5.00 -4.13
CA PRO A 154 -17.54 -6.11 -3.90
C PRO A 154 -16.07 -5.71 -3.88
N LEU A 155 -15.66 -4.70 -4.64
CA LEU A 155 -14.29 -4.19 -4.63
C LEU A 155 -13.93 -3.50 -3.32
N PHE A 156 -14.84 -2.69 -2.79
CA PHE A 156 -14.66 -2.07 -1.47
C PHE A 156 -14.55 -3.12 -0.37
N ALA A 157 -15.41 -4.14 -0.38
CA ALA A 157 -15.34 -5.26 0.56
C ALA A 157 -14.00 -6.00 0.45
N ALA A 158 -13.51 -6.26 -0.76
CA ALA A 158 -12.20 -6.87 -0.99
C ALA A 158 -11.06 -6.03 -0.40
N GLY A 159 -11.11 -4.70 -0.54
CA GLY A 159 -10.15 -3.79 0.08
C GLY A 159 -10.17 -3.86 1.60
N CYS A 160 -11.35 -3.90 2.21
CA CYS A 160 -11.51 -4.07 3.66
C CYS A 160 -10.93 -5.42 4.12
N PHE A 161 -11.22 -6.52 3.43
CA PHE A 161 -10.67 -7.85 3.75
C PHE A 161 -9.15 -7.89 3.61
N TYR A 162 -8.59 -7.24 2.60
CA TYR A 162 -7.14 -7.15 2.43
C TYR A 162 -6.47 -6.44 3.61
N ILE A 163 -7.00 -5.30 4.02
CA ILE A 163 -6.51 -4.55 5.19
C ILE A 163 -6.64 -5.38 6.47
N LEU A 164 -7.80 -5.99 6.71
CA LEU A 164 -8.01 -6.87 7.87
C LEU A 164 -7.03 -8.04 7.88
N GLY A 165 -6.75 -8.65 6.73
CA GLY A 165 -5.75 -9.71 6.61
C GLY A 165 -4.35 -9.25 7.04
N VAL A 166 -3.90 -8.10 6.57
CA VAL A 166 -2.61 -7.52 6.98
C VAL A 166 -2.57 -7.23 8.48
N TRP A 167 -3.65 -6.70 9.06
CA TRP A 167 -3.75 -6.46 10.50
C TRP A 167 -3.69 -7.75 11.31
N LEU A 168 -4.43 -8.79 10.91
CA LEU A 168 -4.45 -10.08 11.60
C LEU A 168 -3.08 -10.76 11.56
N VAL A 169 -2.47 -10.86 10.37
CA VAL A 169 -1.11 -11.42 10.23
C VAL A 169 -0.13 -10.65 11.11
N SER A 170 -0.23 -9.32 11.09
CA SER A 170 0.61 -8.46 11.92
C SER A 170 0.42 -8.70 13.42
N LEU A 171 -0.79 -8.99 13.90
CA LEU A 171 -1.07 -9.30 15.31
C LEU A 171 -0.48 -10.66 15.73
N ILE A 172 -0.55 -11.67 14.86
CA ILE A 172 0.03 -13.00 15.12
C ILE A 172 1.55 -12.90 15.37
N PHE A 173 2.26 -12.05 14.61
CA PHE A 173 3.68 -11.81 14.82
C PHE A 173 4.02 -10.97 16.07
N LEU A 174 3.03 -10.60 16.86
CA LEU A 174 3.19 -9.87 18.13
C LEU A 174 3.07 -10.78 19.34
N SER A 175 2.48 -11.97 19.14
CA SER A 175 2.34 -13.02 20.14
C SER A 175 3.63 -13.84 20.28
#